data_3cb9cb6f964532a26e6e27ab382f4483
#
_entry.id   3cb9cb6f964532a26e6e27ab382f4483
#
_cell.length_a   1.000
_cell.length_b   1.000
_cell.length_c   1.000
_cell.angle_alpha   90.00
_cell.angle_beta   90.00
_cell.angle_gamma   90.00
#
_symmetry.space_group_name_H-M   'P 1'
#
loop_
_entity.id
_entity.type
_entity.pdbx_description
1 polymer ?
#
loop_
_entity_poly.entity_id
_entity_poly.type
_entity_poly.pdbx_seq_one_letter_code
_entity_poly.pdbx_strand_id
1 'polypeptide(L)'
;RIIEPSIDRLNFLNENEYSNRRVPFVTLKDTGERVRLSSMGDGINRILTVILALVNCKGGVFLLDEFETGLHYTVQTQLWRVIFMLSEKLNVQVFATSHSHDCINSFIAVNRGGQIIRLDNRGGEIVAVNYSDDKEMEFIAQNGVEIR
;
A
#
# COMPACT_ATOMS: atom_id res chain seq x y z
N ARG A 1 6.02 -12.53 -5.54
CA ARG A 1 6.13 -13.57 -4.48
C ARG A 1 5.89 -13.05 -3.07
N ILE A 2 6.00 -11.74 -2.87
CA ILE A 2 5.86 -11.14 -1.52
C ILE A 2 4.39 -10.98 -1.14
N ILE A 3 3.53 -10.69 -2.08
CA ILE A 3 2.12 -10.33 -1.84
C ILE A 3 1.18 -11.50 -2.06
N GLU A 4 1.35 -12.25 -3.16
CA GLU A 4 0.51 -13.39 -3.51
C GLU A 4 1.38 -14.55 -4.02
N PRO A 5 1.66 -15.55 -3.16
CA PRO A 5 2.56 -16.66 -3.50
C PRO A 5 2.06 -17.56 -4.63
N SER A 6 0.74 -17.62 -4.86
CA SER A 6 0.13 -18.48 -5.89
C SER A 6 0.37 -17.96 -7.32
N ILE A 7 0.78 -16.71 -7.48
CA ILE A 7 1.05 -16.11 -8.79
C ILE A 7 2.46 -16.43 -9.27
N ASP A 8 2.58 -17.00 -10.46
CA ASP A 8 3.84 -17.18 -11.18
C ASP A 8 4.20 -15.94 -12.00
N ARG A 9 3.28 -15.48 -12.84
CA ARG A 9 3.49 -14.38 -13.77
C ARG A 9 2.29 -13.44 -13.84
N LEU A 10 2.60 -12.15 -14.09
CA LEU A 10 1.63 -11.12 -14.45
C LEU A 10 1.87 -10.72 -15.90
N ASN A 11 0.83 -10.74 -16.72
CA ASN A 11 0.86 -10.33 -18.11
C ASN A 11 -0.28 -9.35 -18.39
N PHE A 12 -0.05 -8.39 -19.30
CA PHE A 12 -1.08 -7.51 -19.82
C PHE A 12 -1.47 -7.99 -21.21
N LEU A 13 -2.67 -8.54 -21.32
CA LEU A 13 -3.21 -9.09 -22.57
C LEU A 13 -4.37 -8.23 -23.08
N ASN A 14 -4.61 -8.26 -24.38
CA ASN A 14 -5.81 -7.64 -24.94
C ASN A 14 -7.06 -8.31 -24.35
N GLU A 15 -8.08 -7.51 -24.02
CA GLU A 15 -9.31 -8.01 -23.43
C GLU A 15 -10.05 -8.99 -24.33
N ASN A 16 -10.01 -8.70 -25.65
CA ASN A 16 -10.50 -9.57 -26.70
C ASN A 16 -9.77 -9.24 -28.02
N GLU A 17 -10.05 -9.99 -29.10
CA GLU A 17 -9.40 -9.81 -30.41
C GLU A 17 -9.69 -8.46 -31.08
N TYR A 18 -10.77 -7.79 -30.67
CA TYR A 18 -11.23 -6.51 -31.24
C TYR A 18 -10.91 -5.30 -30.36
N SER A 19 -10.30 -5.50 -29.21
CA SER A 19 -10.03 -4.45 -28.24
C SER A 19 -8.55 -4.20 -28.05
N ASN A 20 -8.13 -2.95 -28.17
CA ASN A 20 -6.78 -2.52 -27.79
C ASN A 20 -6.63 -2.33 -26.28
N ARG A 21 -7.69 -2.58 -25.49
CA ARG A 21 -7.66 -2.48 -24.03
C ARG A 21 -6.87 -3.65 -23.47
N ARG A 22 -5.76 -3.34 -22.80
CA ARG A 22 -4.96 -4.33 -22.08
C ARG A 22 -5.48 -4.47 -20.66
N VAL A 23 -5.74 -5.70 -20.26
CA VAL A 23 -6.14 -6.06 -18.90
C VAL A 23 -5.10 -6.98 -18.27
N PRO A 24 -4.88 -6.90 -16.95
CA PRO A 24 -3.92 -7.76 -16.27
C PRO A 24 -4.48 -9.18 -16.11
N PHE A 25 -3.68 -10.16 -16.51
CA PHE A 25 -3.87 -11.58 -16.27
C PHE A 25 -2.73 -12.13 -15.44
N VAL A 26 -3.04 -13.05 -14.57
CA VAL A 26 -2.06 -13.80 -13.79
C VAL A 26 -2.06 -15.26 -14.21
N THR A 27 -0.88 -15.87 -14.19
CA THR A 27 -0.73 -17.32 -14.33
C THR A 27 -0.54 -17.91 -12.94
N LEU A 28 -1.39 -18.87 -12.57
CA LEU A 28 -1.29 -19.58 -11.30
C LEU A 28 -0.19 -20.64 -11.37
N LYS A 29 0.60 -20.78 -10.29
CA LYS A 29 1.72 -21.72 -10.24
C LYS A 29 1.28 -23.18 -10.28
N ASP A 30 0.24 -23.48 -9.51
CA ASP A 30 -0.16 -24.87 -9.25
C ASP A 30 -0.85 -25.49 -10.45
N THR A 31 -1.65 -24.70 -11.19
CA THR A 31 -2.45 -25.17 -12.31
C THR A 31 -1.92 -24.73 -13.67
N GLY A 32 -1.07 -23.70 -13.72
CA GLY A 32 -0.68 -23.03 -14.96
C GLY A 32 -1.83 -22.24 -15.63
N GLU A 33 -2.98 -22.18 -14.98
CA GLU A 33 -4.16 -21.50 -15.48
C GLU A 33 -3.96 -19.98 -15.53
N ARG A 34 -4.53 -19.35 -16.54
CA ARG A 34 -4.54 -17.88 -16.69
C ARG A 34 -5.90 -17.36 -16.26
N VAL A 35 -5.90 -16.53 -15.24
CA VAL A 35 -7.12 -15.87 -14.74
C VAL A 35 -6.97 -14.36 -14.81
N ARG A 36 -8.07 -13.65 -14.96
CA ARG A 36 -8.04 -12.17 -14.86
C ARG A 36 -7.63 -11.78 -13.43
N LEU A 37 -6.78 -10.78 -13.29
CA LEU A 37 -6.39 -10.30 -11.96
C LEU A 37 -7.61 -9.85 -11.15
N SER A 38 -8.62 -9.26 -11.80
CA SER A 38 -9.87 -8.84 -11.15
C SER A 38 -10.66 -9.99 -10.52
N SER A 39 -10.48 -11.23 -10.97
CA SER A 39 -11.13 -12.39 -10.34
C SER A 39 -10.46 -12.85 -9.05
N MET A 40 -9.28 -12.31 -8.71
CA MET A 40 -8.56 -12.60 -7.48
C MET A 40 -8.94 -11.68 -6.31
N GLY A 41 -9.90 -10.80 -6.51
CA GLY A 41 -10.40 -9.84 -5.53
C GLY A 41 -9.82 -8.43 -5.67
N ASP A 42 -10.49 -7.47 -5.05
CA ASP A 42 -10.18 -6.05 -5.19
C ASP A 42 -8.84 -5.67 -4.56
N GLY A 43 -8.44 -6.35 -3.47
CA GLY A 43 -7.18 -6.10 -2.78
C GLY A 43 -5.95 -6.25 -3.68
N ILE A 44 -5.91 -7.30 -4.51
CA ILE A 44 -4.82 -7.53 -5.46
C ILE A 44 -4.75 -6.44 -6.53
N ASN A 45 -5.92 -5.99 -7.03
CA ASN A 45 -5.98 -4.88 -7.99
C ASN A 45 -5.46 -3.57 -7.36
N ARG A 46 -5.84 -3.29 -6.11
CA ARG A 46 -5.36 -2.12 -5.36
C ARG A 46 -3.85 -2.15 -5.20
N ILE A 47 -3.29 -3.29 -4.78
CA ILE A 47 -1.84 -3.49 -4.63
C ILE A 47 -1.11 -3.23 -5.95
N LEU A 48 -1.57 -3.83 -7.05
CA LEU A 48 -0.96 -3.61 -8.35
C LEU A 48 -1.01 -2.13 -8.75
N THR A 49 -2.14 -1.47 -8.54
CA THR A 49 -2.32 -0.05 -8.85
C THR A 49 -1.33 0.81 -8.06
N VAL A 50 -1.20 0.59 -6.74
CA VAL A 50 -0.26 1.31 -5.87
C VAL A 50 1.18 1.11 -6.35
N ILE A 51 1.59 -0.13 -6.64
CA ILE A 51 2.94 -0.43 -7.10
C ILE A 51 3.24 0.24 -8.44
N LEU A 52 2.33 0.15 -9.40
CA LEU A 52 2.51 0.77 -10.71
C LEU A 52 2.57 2.29 -10.63
N ALA A 53 1.72 2.91 -9.81
CA ALA A 53 1.75 4.36 -9.58
C ALA A 53 3.08 4.78 -8.94
N LEU A 54 3.53 4.09 -7.89
CA LEU A 54 4.78 4.36 -7.20
C LEU A 54 5.99 4.26 -8.14
N VAL A 55 6.04 3.23 -8.98
CA VAL A 55 7.15 3.04 -9.94
C VAL A 55 7.21 4.18 -10.96
N ASN A 56 6.07 4.76 -11.33
CA ASN A 56 6.01 5.91 -12.23
C ASN A 56 6.42 7.25 -11.57
N CYS A 57 6.56 7.28 -10.24
CA CYS A 57 6.98 8.47 -9.48
C CYS A 57 8.50 8.54 -9.24
N LYS A 58 9.33 7.77 -9.96
CA LYS A 58 10.79 7.72 -9.76
C LYS A 58 11.42 9.12 -9.65
N GLY A 59 12.14 9.34 -8.56
CA GLY A 59 12.81 10.62 -8.25
C GLY A 59 11.87 11.75 -7.84
N GLY A 60 10.59 11.45 -7.56
CA GLY A 60 9.56 12.42 -7.24
C GLY A 60 8.80 12.10 -5.95
N VAL A 61 7.53 12.46 -5.94
CA VAL A 61 6.63 12.33 -4.80
C VAL A 61 5.44 11.44 -5.18
N PHE A 62 5.06 10.54 -4.28
CA PHE A 62 3.87 9.71 -4.41
C PHE A 62 2.90 10.00 -3.26
N LEU A 63 1.67 10.36 -3.61
CA LEU A 63 0.60 10.63 -2.66
C LEU A 63 -0.41 9.47 -2.72
N LEU A 64 -0.71 8.88 -1.57
CA LEU A 64 -1.65 7.77 -1.43
C LEU A 64 -2.70 8.11 -0.38
N ASP A 65 -3.90 8.38 -0.83
CA ASP A 65 -5.02 8.66 0.06
C ASP A 65 -5.73 7.37 0.47
N GLU A 66 -6.12 7.30 1.75
CA GLU A 66 -6.78 6.14 2.36
C GLU A 66 -6.07 4.82 2.00
N PHE A 67 -4.87 4.64 2.53
CA PHE A 67 -4.03 3.46 2.27
C PHE A 67 -4.79 2.13 2.40
N GLU A 68 -5.60 2.00 3.45
CA GLU A 68 -6.34 0.78 3.80
C GLU A 68 -7.50 0.44 2.88
N THR A 69 -7.99 1.39 2.08
CA THR A 69 -9.20 1.19 1.25
C THR A 69 -9.03 0.03 0.28
N GLY A 70 -9.95 -0.94 0.38
CA GLY A 70 -9.93 -2.17 -0.43
C GLY A 70 -8.86 -3.18 -0.03
N LEU A 71 -8.15 -3.00 1.08
CA LEU A 71 -7.11 -3.91 1.57
C LEU A 71 -7.54 -4.63 2.85
N HIS A 72 -7.49 -5.95 2.83
CA HIS A 72 -7.59 -6.72 4.05
C HIS A 72 -6.35 -6.47 4.93
N TYR A 73 -6.51 -6.38 6.25
CA TYR A 73 -5.43 -6.04 7.20
C TYR A 73 -4.18 -6.94 7.06
N THR A 74 -4.37 -8.22 6.71
CA THR A 74 -3.27 -9.18 6.58
C THR A 74 -2.27 -8.85 5.46
N VAL A 75 -2.69 -8.11 4.44
CA VAL A 75 -1.82 -7.73 3.32
C VAL A 75 -1.20 -6.34 3.48
N GLN A 76 -1.69 -5.53 4.41
CA GLN A 76 -1.21 -4.15 4.61
C GLN A 76 0.26 -4.11 4.98
N THR A 77 0.69 -4.96 5.91
CA THR A 77 2.12 -5.08 6.31
C THR A 77 3.03 -5.42 5.13
N GLN A 78 2.58 -6.31 4.25
CA GLN A 78 3.37 -6.69 3.08
C GLN A 78 3.44 -5.55 2.06
N LEU A 79 2.35 -4.82 1.87
CA LEU A 79 2.34 -3.66 0.97
C LEU A 79 3.27 -2.55 1.50
N TRP A 80 3.27 -2.27 2.81
CA TRP A 80 4.22 -1.32 3.40
C TRP A 80 5.67 -1.72 3.16
N ARG A 81 6.02 -3.01 3.33
CA ARG A 81 7.38 -3.50 3.00
C ARG A 81 7.78 -3.22 1.56
N VAL A 82 6.85 -3.44 0.62
CA VAL A 82 7.08 -3.17 -0.81
C VAL A 82 7.24 -1.67 -1.06
N ILE A 83 6.40 -0.84 -0.43
CA ILE A 83 6.49 0.62 -0.55
C ILE A 83 7.84 1.12 -0.03
N PHE A 84 8.28 0.72 1.18
CA PHE A 84 9.59 1.11 1.71
C PHE A 84 10.74 0.70 0.78
N MET A 85 10.73 -0.55 0.31
CA MET A 85 11.75 -1.05 -0.61
C MET A 85 11.78 -0.27 -1.93
N LEU A 86 10.64 0.03 -2.52
CA LEU A 86 10.55 0.74 -3.79
C LEU A 86 10.83 2.22 -3.64
N SER A 87 10.36 2.88 -2.58
CA SER A 87 10.62 4.30 -2.32
C SER A 87 12.13 4.56 -2.18
N GLU A 88 12.83 3.73 -1.44
CA GLU A 88 14.29 3.80 -1.32
C GLU A 88 14.99 3.55 -2.68
N LYS A 89 14.64 2.44 -3.35
CA LYS A 89 15.27 2.06 -4.63
C LYS A 89 15.04 3.07 -5.75
N LEU A 90 13.89 3.71 -5.78
CA LEU A 90 13.48 4.63 -6.84
C LEU A 90 13.67 6.11 -6.45
N ASN A 91 14.14 6.37 -5.23
CA ASN A 91 14.25 7.71 -4.64
C ASN A 91 12.91 8.48 -4.73
N VAL A 92 11.85 7.88 -4.17
CA VAL A 92 10.50 8.45 -4.14
C VAL A 92 10.13 8.80 -2.71
N GLN A 93 9.70 10.04 -2.47
CA GLN A 93 9.08 10.41 -1.21
C GLN A 93 7.61 10.01 -1.22
N VAL A 94 7.17 9.25 -0.21
CA VAL A 94 5.80 8.75 -0.11
C VAL A 94 5.08 9.46 1.03
N PHE A 95 3.87 9.96 0.75
CA PHE A 95 2.91 10.42 1.74
C PHE A 95 1.66 9.56 1.63
N ALA A 96 1.21 9.00 2.74
CA ALA A 96 -0.01 8.22 2.79
C ALA A 96 -0.90 8.71 3.92
N THR A 97 -2.21 8.76 3.67
CA THR A 97 -3.20 9.00 4.72
C THR A 97 -3.86 7.69 5.14
N SER A 98 -4.32 7.63 6.38
CA SER A 98 -5.08 6.50 6.91
C SER A 98 -5.94 6.94 8.09
N HIS A 99 -7.09 6.30 8.23
CA HIS A 99 -7.99 6.40 9.39
C HIS A 99 -8.07 5.07 10.16
N SER A 100 -7.20 4.10 9.85
CA SER A 100 -7.25 2.74 10.38
C SER A 100 -6.10 2.48 11.35
N HIS A 101 -6.44 2.01 12.56
CA HIS A 101 -5.45 1.52 13.52
C HIS A 101 -4.64 0.35 12.98
N ASP A 102 -5.28 -0.57 12.24
CA ASP A 102 -4.58 -1.71 11.63
C ASP A 102 -3.54 -1.24 10.61
N CYS A 103 -3.85 -0.18 9.85
CA CYS A 103 -2.90 0.42 8.92
C CYS A 103 -1.70 1.00 9.66
N ILE A 104 -1.90 1.76 10.73
CA ILE A 104 -0.83 2.35 11.54
C ILE A 104 0.02 1.26 12.18
N ASN A 105 -0.60 0.25 12.79
CA ASN A 105 0.12 -0.88 13.37
C ASN A 105 0.94 -1.64 12.33
N SER A 106 0.38 -1.84 11.14
CA SER A 106 1.07 -2.49 10.03
C SER A 106 2.27 -1.69 9.50
N PHE A 107 2.16 -0.34 9.52
CA PHE A 107 3.26 0.57 9.20
C PHE A 107 4.37 0.48 10.25
N ILE A 108 4.03 0.63 11.55
CA ILE A 108 4.98 0.61 12.66
C ILE A 108 5.76 -0.72 12.67
N ALA A 109 5.07 -1.84 12.43
CA ALA A 109 5.68 -3.18 12.43
C ALA A 109 6.80 -3.37 11.39
N VAL A 110 6.87 -2.51 10.36
CA VAL A 110 7.87 -2.60 9.28
C VAL A 110 8.59 -1.29 9.01
N ASN A 111 8.39 -0.29 9.86
CA ASN A 111 8.95 1.05 9.69
C ASN A 111 10.47 1.01 9.51
N ARG A 112 10.97 1.83 8.59
CA ARG A 112 12.39 2.02 8.27
C ARG A 112 12.69 3.50 8.08
N GLY A 113 12.46 4.29 9.14
CA GLY A 113 12.71 5.75 9.12
C GLY A 113 11.58 6.59 8.54
N GLY A 114 10.36 6.01 8.41
CA GLY A 114 9.17 6.80 8.16
C GLY A 114 8.67 7.48 9.42
N GLN A 115 7.80 8.48 9.27
CA GLN A 115 7.20 9.26 10.35
C GLN A 115 5.68 9.15 10.31
N ILE A 116 5.04 9.28 11.47
CA ILE A 116 3.59 9.40 11.59
C ILE A 116 3.29 10.83 12.00
N ILE A 117 2.41 11.49 11.25
CA ILE A 117 1.93 12.85 11.55
C ILE A 117 0.43 12.75 11.81
N ARG A 118 0.01 13.03 13.06
CA ARG A 118 -1.39 13.14 13.40
C ARG A 118 -1.86 14.57 13.22
N LEU A 119 -3.02 14.74 12.61
CA LEU A 119 -3.67 16.03 12.43
C LEU A 119 -4.86 16.14 13.39
N ASP A 120 -4.78 17.05 14.34
CA ASP A 120 -5.85 17.32 15.32
C ASP A 120 -6.58 18.61 14.94
N ASN A 121 -7.90 18.60 14.99
CA ASN A 121 -8.68 19.84 14.90
C ASN A 121 -8.96 20.33 16.32
N ARG A 122 -8.37 21.45 16.69
CA ARG A 122 -8.54 22.10 18.00
C ARG A 122 -9.25 23.42 17.83
N GLY A 123 -10.58 23.39 17.95
CA GLY A 123 -11.38 24.62 17.85
C GLY A 123 -11.37 25.30 16.49
N GLY A 124 -11.21 24.53 15.40
CA GLY A 124 -11.14 25.03 14.01
C GLY A 124 -9.71 25.25 13.51
N GLU A 125 -8.70 25.07 14.37
CA GLU A 125 -7.28 25.13 13.98
C GLU A 125 -6.72 23.70 13.84
N ILE A 126 -6.01 23.43 12.73
CA ILE A 126 -5.35 22.14 12.50
C ILE A 126 -3.97 22.15 13.12
N VAL A 127 -3.76 21.28 14.11
CA VAL A 127 -2.48 21.08 14.77
C VAL A 127 -1.86 19.77 14.31
N ALA A 128 -0.64 19.81 13.81
CA ALA A 128 0.13 18.64 13.43
C ALA A 128 0.99 18.16 14.60
N VAL A 129 0.87 16.88 14.96
CA VAL A 129 1.71 16.21 15.96
C VAL A 129 2.55 15.16 15.25
N ASN A 130 3.88 15.34 15.27
CA ASN A 130 4.81 14.42 14.60
C ASN A 130 5.33 13.37 15.60
N TYR A 131 5.30 12.11 15.18
CA TYR A 131 5.86 10.96 15.89
C TYR A 131 6.99 10.39 15.02
N SER A 132 8.22 10.66 15.42
CA SER A 132 9.43 10.25 14.69
C SER A 132 10.33 9.30 15.47
N ASP A 133 10.12 9.18 16.80
CA ASP A 133 10.86 8.27 17.68
C ASP A 133 10.17 6.90 17.74
N ASP A 134 10.95 5.83 17.69
CA ASP A 134 10.46 4.45 17.80
C ASP A 134 9.64 4.21 19.06
N LYS A 135 10.01 4.84 20.19
CA LYS A 135 9.26 4.75 21.47
C LYS A 135 7.88 5.43 21.40
N GLU A 136 7.80 6.56 20.72
CA GLU A 136 6.54 7.25 20.50
C GLU A 136 5.62 6.43 19.59
N MET A 137 6.18 5.80 18.56
CA MET A 137 5.44 4.92 17.67
C MET A 137 4.96 3.66 18.37
N GLU A 138 5.79 3.02 19.20
CA GLU A 138 5.39 1.88 20.04
C GLU A 138 4.28 2.25 21.01
N PHE A 139 4.33 3.44 21.60
CA PHE A 139 3.25 3.94 22.48
C PHE A 139 1.92 4.07 21.74
N ILE A 140 1.94 4.58 20.49
CA ILE A 140 0.75 4.65 19.63
C ILE A 140 0.20 3.25 19.34
N ALA A 141 1.06 2.30 19.00
CA ALA A 141 0.66 0.93 18.70
C ALA A 141 -0.01 0.23 19.87
N GLN A 142 0.48 0.49 21.10
CA GLN A 142 -0.03 -0.17 22.32
C GLN A 142 -1.30 0.47 22.89
N ASN A 143 -1.45 1.78 22.79
CA ASN A 143 -2.52 2.52 23.46
C ASN A 143 -3.67 2.94 22.55
N GLY A 144 -3.54 2.74 21.25
CA GLY A 144 -4.56 3.13 20.28
C GLY A 144 -4.85 4.62 20.37
N VAL A 145 -4.09 5.45 19.71
CA VAL A 145 -4.43 6.88 19.61
C VAL A 145 -5.76 7.00 18.90
N GLU A 146 -6.77 7.62 19.53
CA GLU A 146 -8.01 7.97 18.84
C GLU A 146 -7.68 8.80 17.61
N ILE A 147 -7.84 8.19 16.44
CA ILE A 147 -7.74 8.85 15.15
C ILE A 147 -9.16 9.29 14.82
N ARG A 148 -9.48 10.51 15.12
CA ARG A 148 -10.73 11.16 14.71
C ARG A 148 -10.44 12.18 13.63
#